data_07f29f826208e84cee86604b79203d9d
#
_entry.id   07f29f826208e84cee86604b79203d9d
#
_cell.length_a   1.000
_cell.length_b   1.000
_cell.length_c   1.000
_cell.angle_alpha   90.00
_cell.angle_beta   90.00
_cell.angle_gamma   90.00
#
_symmetry.space_group_name_H-M   'P 1'
#
loop_
_entity.id
_entity.type
_entity.pdbx_description
1 polymer ?
#
loop_
_entity_poly.entity_id
_entity_poly.type
_entity_poly.pdbx_seq_one_letter_code
_entity_poly.pdbx_strand_id
1 'polypeptide(L)'
;CQFGVNFEDYLDTGLFLDHRPIRLMIQQQAKNKRFLNLFAYTGSASVHAAIGGARSTLTIDMSNTYLDWAKRNFDLNGIRGDHKLVRADCLQWLNEQAGAKHKPQFDLIFLDPPTFSNSKKMDEVFDIQKDHVQLIHDAAALLAPGGKLYFSTNFRRFKMDQGALKNLLIEDISKAMIPEDFARDAKIHYCWKISR
;
A
#
# COMPACT_ATOMS: atom_id res chain seq x y z
N CYS A 1 -13.78 10.33 5.79
CA CYS A 1 -12.86 10.75 4.74
C CYS A 1 -13.63 11.20 3.51
N GLN A 2 -13.14 12.23 2.84
CA GLN A 2 -13.67 12.72 1.57
C GLN A 2 -12.66 12.42 0.46
N PHE A 3 -13.14 12.05 -0.72
CA PHE A 3 -12.29 11.74 -1.87
C PHE A 3 -12.86 12.36 -3.14
N GLY A 4 -11.99 12.97 -3.93
CA GLY A 4 -12.32 13.29 -5.31
C GLY A 4 -12.42 12.01 -6.12
N VAL A 5 -13.48 11.87 -6.90
CA VAL A 5 -13.66 10.76 -7.86
C VAL A 5 -13.87 11.34 -9.24
N ASN A 6 -13.53 10.56 -10.27
CA ASN A 6 -13.67 10.93 -11.66
C ASN A 6 -14.47 9.87 -12.41
N PHE A 7 -15.44 10.30 -13.21
CA PHE A 7 -16.25 9.42 -14.02
C PHE A 7 -16.20 9.76 -15.52
N GLU A 8 -15.40 10.76 -15.90
CA GLU A 8 -15.42 11.30 -17.27
C GLU A 8 -14.05 11.18 -17.98
N ASP A 9 -12.96 11.60 -17.31
CA ASP A 9 -11.68 11.81 -17.99
C ASP A 9 -10.74 10.61 -17.98
N TYR A 10 -10.94 9.65 -17.07
CA TYR A 10 -10.07 8.48 -16.90
C TYR A 10 -10.86 7.20 -16.76
N LEU A 11 -10.24 6.10 -17.15
CA LEU A 11 -10.78 4.76 -16.92
C LEU A 11 -10.94 4.46 -15.42
N ASP A 12 -10.02 4.98 -14.62
CA ASP A 12 -9.99 4.79 -13.16
C ASP A 12 -10.79 5.86 -12.44
N THR A 13 -11.67 5.43 -11.52
CA THR A 13 -12.51 6.34 -10.74
C THR A 13 -11.76 7.10 -9.64
N GLY A 14 -10.52 6.74 -9.37
CA GLY A 14 -9.70 7.34 -8.30
C GLY A 14 -9.90 6.71 -6.91
N LEU A 15 -10.76 5.70 -6.77
CA LEU A 15 -11.02 5.05 -5.49
C LEU A 15 -11.42 3.59 -5.67
N PHE A 16 -10.65 2.66 -5.12
CA PHE A 16 -11.01 1.24 -5.06
C PHE A 16 -11.99 1.00 -3.92
N LEU A 17 -13.25 0.74 -4.25
CA LEU A 17 -14.32 0.58 -3.26
C LEU A 17 -14.21 -0.73 -2.46
N ASP A 18 -13.68 -1.77 -3.05
CA ASP A 18 -13.39 -3.05 -2.41
C ASP A 18 -12.34 -2.95 -1.29
N HIS A 19 -11.46 -1.94 -1.32
CA HIS A 19 -10.47 -1.68 -0.28
C HIS A 19 -10.99 -0.88 0.94
N ARG A 20 -12.29 -0.65 1.07
CA ARG A 20 -12.87 0.07 2.23
C ARG A 20 -12.49 -0.53 3.58
N PRO A 21 -12.59 -1.87 3.78
CA PRO A 21 -12.25 -2.47 5.07
C PRO A 21 -10.79 -2.31 5.46
N ILE A 22 -9.85 -2.51 4.53
CA ILE A 22 -8.43 -2.33 4.83
C ILE A 22 -8.09 -0.87 5.14
N ARG A 23 -8.67 0.08 4.42
CA ARG A 23 -8.48 1.51 4.72
C ARG A 23 -9.00 1.86 6.11
N LEU A 24 -10.17 1.33 6.50
CA LEU A 24 -10.71 1.55 7.84
C LEU A 24 -9.82 0.92 8.93
N MET A 25 -9.31 -0.29 8.69
CA MET A 25 -8.37 -0.96 9.60
C MET A 25 -7.09 -0.13 9.78
N ILE A 26 -6.51 0.40 8.68
CA ILE A 26 -5.36 1.30 8.72
C ILE A 26 -5.69 2.53 9.59
N GLN A 27 -6.82 3.18 9.36
CA GLN A 27 -7.26 4.35 10.15
C GLN A 27 -7.32 4.05 11.65
N GLN A 28 -7.93 2.93 12.01
CA GLN A 28 -8.09 2.51 13.42
C GLN A 28 -6.75 2.23 14.11
N GLN A 29 -5.73 1.82 13.36
CA GLN A 29 -4.42 1.45 13.90
C GLN A 29 -3.37 2.56 13.78
N ALA A 30 -3.66 3.65 13.08
CA ALA A 30 -2.67 4.66 12.70
C ALA A 30 -2.25 5.61 13.84
N LYS A 31 -3.00 5.71 14.93
CA LYS A 31 -2.75 6.71 15.99
C LYS A 31 -1.29 6.66 16.49
N ASN A 32 -0.60 7.80 16.37
CA ASN A 32 0.80 7.99 16.74
C ASN A 32 1.80 7.11 15.96
N LYS A 33 1.41 6.54 14.83
CA LYS A 33 2.23 5.65 14.00
C LYS A 33 2.85 6.38 12.82
N ARG A 34 4.01 5.87 12.36
CA ARG A 34 4.62 6.23 11.08
C ARG A 34 4.07 5.27 10.03
N PHE A 35 3.40 5.80 9.03
CA PHE A 35 2.76 5.02 7.98
C PHE A 35 3.47 5.18 6.64
N LEU A 36 3.73 4.06 5.98
CA LEU A 36 4.25 4.00 4.60
C LEU A 36 3.17 3.44 3.68
N ASN A 37 2.91 4.12 2.58
CA ASN A 37 2.02 3.69 1.52
C ASN A 37 2.79 3.60 0.21
N LEU A 38 2.91 2.39 -0.33
CA LEU A 38 3.64 2.09 -1.57
C LEU A 38 2.66 1.72 -2.67
N PHE A 39 2.93 2.16 -3.90
CA PHE A 39 2.00 2.09 -5.03
C PHE A 39 0.69 2.79 -4.67
N ALA A 40 0.84 4.01 -4.16
CA ALA A 40 -0.20 4.65 -3.36
C ALA A 40 -1.40 5.15 -4.15
N TYR A 41 -1.30 5.18 -5.50
CA TYR A 41 -2.37 5.66 -6.36
C TYR A 41 -2.81 7.07 -5.92
N THR A 42 -4.10 7.28 -5.64
CA THR A 42 -4.66 8.57 -5.20
C THR A 42 -4.48 8.83 -3.69
N GLY A 43 -3.66 8.05 -2.99
CA GLY A 43 -3.31 8.23 -1.60
C GLY A 43 -4.44 7.95 -0.60
N SER A 44 -5.49 7.23 -1.00
CA SER A 44 -6.67 7.03 -0.14
C SER A 44 -6.34 6.34 1.19
N ALA A 45 -5.42 5.36 1.21
CA ALA A 45 -4.96 4.73 2.45
C ALA A 45 -4.19 5.69 3.35
N SER A 46 -3.40 6.59 2.76
CA SER A 46 -2.67 7.63 3.50
C SER A 46 -3.59 8.67 4.13
N VAL A 47 -4.67 9.05 3.44
CA VAL A 47 -5.72 9.91 4.00
C VAL A 47 -6.35 9.26 5.22
N HIS A 48 -6.72 7.98 5.13
CA HIS A 48 -7.26 7.22 6.26
C HIS A 48 -6.26 7.15 7.43
N ALA A 49 -4.98 6.88 7.15
CA ALA A 49 -3.94 6.87 8.19
C ALA A 49 -3.81 8.25 8.88
N ALA A 50 -3.76 9.33 8.11
CA ALA A 50 -3.63 10.68 8.65
C ALA A 50 -4.84 11.06 9.54
N ILE A 51 -6.08 10.80 9.07
CA ILE A 51 -7.31 11.02 9.85
C ILE A 51 -7.34 10.13 11.10
N GLY A 52 -6.78 8.92 11.03
CA GLY A 52 -6.61 8.03 12.17
C GLY A 52 -5.57 8.51 13.18
N GLY A 53 -4.96 9.67 12.97
CA GLY A 53 -3.97 10.27 13.86
C GLY A 53 -2.56 9.73 13.68
N ALA A 54 -2.19 9.29 12.48
CA ALA A 54 -0.80 8.94 12.16
C ALA A 54 0.13 10.12 12.50
N ARG A 55 1.26 9.80 13.15
CA ARG A 55 2.30 10.80 13.44
C ARG A 55 2.91 11.36 12.15
N SER A 56 3.09 10.50 11.16
CA SER A 56 3.54 10.86 9.82
C SER A 56 3.07 9.85 8.79
N THR A 57 2.94 10.29 7.55
CA THR A 57 2.72 9.39 6.40
C THR A 57 3.75 9.67 5.31
N LEU A 58 4.29 8.61 4.73
CA LEU A 58 5.07 8.66 3.50
C LEU A 58 4.31 7.92 2.41
N THR A 59 3.93 8.65 1.38
CA THR A 59 3.09 8.17 0.27
C THR A 59 3.91 8.20 -1.00
N ILE A 60 4.14 7.02 -1.60
CA ILE A 60 5.03 6.87 -2.75
C ILE A 60 4.25 6.31 -3.93
N ASP A 61 4.36 7.00 -5.06
CA ASP A 61 3.85 6.55 -6.35
C ASP A 61 4.75 7.09 -7.48
N MET A 62 4.77 6.41 -8.60
CA MET A 62 5.55 6.85 -9.77
C MET A 62 4.83 7.93 -10.58
N SER A 63 3.50 8.00 -10.50
CA SER A 63 2.65 8.89 -11.29
C SER A 63 2.48 10.25 -10.65
N ASN A 64 2.91 11.31 -11.33
CA ASN A 64 2.60 12.68 -10.91
C ASN A 64 1.08 12.93 -10.83
N THR A 65 0.32 12.43 -11.80
CA THR A 65 -1.13 12.60 -11.85
C THR A 65 -1.80 12.03 -10.59
N TYR A 66 -1.37 10.85 -10.15
CA TYR A 66 -1.90 10.24 -8.94
C TYR A 66 -1.45 10.94 -7.67
N LEU A 67 -0.23 11.43 -7.61
CA LEU A 67 0.26 12.21 -6.47
C LEU A 67 -0.42 13.59 -6.38
N ASP A 68 -0.70 14.25 -7.49
CA ASP A 68 -1.50 15.47 -7.51
C ASP A 68 -2.94 15.20 -7.05
N TRP A 69 -3.49 14.04 -7.40
CA TRP A 69 -4.79 13.61 -6.89
C TRP A 69 -4.74 13.30 -5.40
N ALA A 70 -3.70 12.60 -4.93
CA ALA A 70 -3.47 12.38 -3.51
C ALA A 70 -3.39 13.70 -2.75
N LYS A 71 -2.67 14.70 -3.29
CA LYS A 71 -2.60 16.04 -2.70
C LYS A 71 -3.99 16.66 -2.55
N ARG A 72 -4.81 16.61 -3.61
CA ARG A 72 -6.20 17.12 -3.52
C ARG A 72 -7.02 16.39 -2.45
N ASN A 73 -6.86 15.06 -2.34
CA ASN A 73 -7.51 14.26 -1.30
C ASN A 73 -7.05 14.66 0.11
N PHE A 74 -5.77 14.95 0.31
CA PHE A 74 -5.25 15.49 1.57
C PHE A 74 -5.86 16.85 1.89
N ASP A 75 -5.90 17.76 0.91
CA ASP A 75 -6.47 19.11 1.07
C ASP A 75 -7.98 19.06 1.39
N LEU A 76 -8.75 18.19 0.72
CA LEU A 76 -10.18 17.96 0.99
C LEU A 76 -10.46 17.53 2.44
N ASN A 77 -9.52 16.83 3.05
CA ASN A 77 -9.66 16.35 4.43
C ASN A 77 -8.95 17.25 5.45
N GLY A 78 -8.43 18.40 5.03
CA GLY A 78 -7.74 19.35 5.90
C GLY A 78 -6.46 18.79 6.54
N ILE A 79 -5.84 17.76 5.95
CA ILE A 79 -4.65 17.10 6.49
C ILE A 79 -3.47 18.05 6.41
N ARG A 80 -2.78 18.24 7.54
CA ARG A 80 -1.60 19.09 7.71
C ARG A 80 -0.57 18.35 8.56
N GLY A 81 0.69 18.76 8.50
CA GLY A 81 1.77 18.19 9.30
C GLY A 81 2.75 17.35 8.49
N ASP A 82 3.37 16.35 9.10
CA ASP A 82 4.42 15.52 8.47
C ASP A 82 3.81 14.41 7.60
N HIS A 83 3.13 14.83 6.53
CA HIS A 83 2.54 13.92 5.55
C HIS A 83 3.14 14.21 4.18
N LYS A 84 4.01 13.30 3.70
CA LYS A 84 4.82 13.49 2.50
C LYS A 84 4.28 12.69 1.33
N LEU A 85 4.26 13.33 0.17
CA LEU A 85 3.99 12.70 -1.13
C LEU A 85 5.31 12.69 -1.91
N VAL A 86 5.77 11.52 -2.33
CA VAL A 86 7.06 11.36 -3.00
C VAL A 86 6.87 10.62 -4.31
N ARG A 87 7.34 11.24 -5.38
CA ARG A 87 7.42 10.59 -6.68
C ARG A 87 8.67 9.72 -6.76
N ALA A 88 8.47 8.41 -6.78
CA ALA A 88 9.55 7.45 -6.99
C ALA A 88 9.01 6.14 -7.60
N ASP A 89 9.89 5.39 -8.24
CA ASP A 89 9.65 3.99 -8.51
C ASP A 89 9.67 3.22 -7.19
N CYS A 90 8.54 2.60 -6.83
CA CYS A 90 8.39 1.93 -5.54
C CYS A 90 9.33 0.74 -5.37
N LEU A 91 9.62 0.00 -6.45
CA LEU A 91 10.53 -1.15 -6.42
C LEU A 91 11.96 -0.69 -6.15
N GLN A 92 12.42 0.28 -6.93
CA GLN A 92 13.76 0.86 -6.76
C GLN A 92 13.90 1.48 -5.37
N TRP A 93 12.94 2.30 -4.96
CA TRP A 93 12.95 2.96 -3.66
C TRP A 93 13.03 1.96 -2.51
N LEU A 94 12.19 0.91 -2.54
CA LEU A 94 12.20 -0.15 -1.53
C LEU A 94 13.55 -0.87 -1.46
N ASN A 95 14.09 -1.27 -2.60
CA ASN A 95 15.38 -1.96 -2.67
C ASN A 95 16.51 -1.09 -2.07
N GLU A 96 16.56 0.20 -2.45
CA GLU A 96 17.53 1.16 -1.90
C GLU A 96 17.40 1.31 -0.39
N GLN A 97 16.16 1.50 0.13
CA GLN A 97 15.94 1.67 1.56
C GLN A 97 16.20 0.38 2.34
N ALA A 98 15.82 -0.78 1.81
CA ALA A 98 16.08 -2.08 2.43
C ALA A 98 17.58 -2.40 2.52
N GLY A 99 18.38 -1.95 1.55
CA GLY A 99 19.85 -2.07 1.54
C GLY A 99 20.58 -1.03 2.36
N ALA A 100 19.93 0.05 2.79
CA ALA A 100 20.58 1.16 3.47
C ALA A 100 21.13 0.77 4.86
N LYS A 101 22.29 1.37 5.24
CA LYS A 101 22.88 1.18 6.57
C LYS A 101 21.95 1.68 7.69
N HIS A 102 21.25 2.78 7.46
CA HIS A 102 20.26 3.36 8.38
C HIS A 102 18.89 3.33 7.69
N LYS A 103 18.14 2.27 7.95
CA LYS A 103 16.83 2.07 7.33
C LYS A 103 15.78 2.96 7.98
N PRO A 104 14.94 3.65 7.20
CA PRO A 104 13.74 4.25 7.76
C PRO A 104 12.86 3.16 8.35
N GLN A 105 12.18 3.45 9.45
CA GLN A 105 11.33 2.47 10.12
C GLN A 105 9.90 2.97 10.18
N PHE A 106 8.96 2.07 9.86
CA PHE A 106 7.54 2.34 9.85
C PHE A 106 6.80 1.37 10.77
N ASP A 107 5.79 1.89 11.44
CA ASP A 107 4.95 1.10 12.34
C ASP A 107 3.81 0.40 11.58
N LEU A 108 3.38 1.00 10.48
CA LEU A 108 2.41 0.44 9.54
C LEU A 108 2.91 0.66 8.11
N ILE A 109 2.83 -0.38 7.29
CA ILE A 109 3.12 -0.33 5.84
C ILE A 109 1.90 -0.89 5.09
N PHE A 110 1.46 -0.19 4.06
CA PHE A 110 0.52 -0.71 3.07
C PHE A 110 1.23 -0.86 1.74
N LEU A 111 1.14 -2.03 1.15
CA LEU A 111 1.84 -2.45 -0.06
C LEU A 111 0.83 -3.09 -1.00
N ASP A 112 0.41 -2.37 -2.02
CA ASP A 112 -0.63 -2.78 -2.98
C ASP A 112 -0.13 -2.62 -4.43
N PRO A 113 0.83 -3.46 -4.85
CA PRO A 113 1.46 -3.35 -6.16
C PRO A 113 0.51 -3.76 -7.28
N PRO A 114 0.73 -3.23 -8.51
CA PRO A 114 0.01 -3.70 -9.69
C PRO A 114 0.35 -5.17 -9.98
N THR A 115 -0.54 -5.85 -10.71
CA THR A 115 -0.28 -7.23 -11.16
C THR A 115 0.94 -7.33 -12.06
N PHE A 116 1.08 -6.36 -12.98
CA PHE A 116 2.23 -6.21 -13.87
C PHE A 116 2.60 -4.74 -14.00
N SER A 117 3.87 -4.45 -14.14
CA SER A 117 4.34 -3.10 -14.43
C SER A 117 5.52 -3.13 -15.42
N ASN A 118 5.41 -2.34 -16.47
CA ASN A 118 6.50 -2.09 -17.42
C ASN A 118 7.27 -0.85 -16.97
N SER A 119 8.26 -1.00 -16.10
CA SER A 119 9.17 0.09 -15.81
C SER A 119 10.16 0.23 -16.99
N LYS A 120 10.15 1.39 -17.67
CA LYS A 120 11.11 1.69 -18.75
C LYS A 120 12.56 1.76 -18.28
N LYS A 121 12.81 1.65 -16.97
CA LYS A 121 14.14 1.73 -16.34
C LYS A 121 14.68 0.37 -15.89
N MET A 122 13.86 -0.68 -15.92
CA MET A 122 14.26 -2.05 -15.61
C MET A 122 14.13 -2.88 -16.88
N ASP A 123 15.17 -3.64 -17.23
CA ASP A 123 15.16 -4.58 -18.37
C ASP A 123 14.13 -5.72 -18.18
N GLU A 124 13.55 -5.85 -16.99
CA GLU A 124 12.58 -6.87 -16.67
C GLU A 124 11.20 -6.26 -16.29
N VAL A 125 10.14 -6.93 -16.75
CA VAL A 125 8.75 -6.61 -16.41
C VAL A 125 8.47 -7.12 -15.02
N PHE A 126 8.02 -6.23 -14.10
CA PHE A 126 7.55 -6.65 -12.79
C PHE A 126 6.32 -7.55 -12.93
N ASP A 127 6.36 -8.70 -12.25
CA ASP A 127 5.26 -9.67 -12.16
C ASP A 127 5.07 -10.04 -10.69
N ILE A 128 3.92 -9.66 -10.11
CA ILE A 128 3.65 -9.86 -8.68
C ILE A 128 3.78 -11.33 -8.26
N GLN A 129 3.44 -12.29 -9.13
CA GLN A 129 3.57 -13.70 -8.77
C GLN A 129 5.02 -14.13 -8.62
N LYS A 130 5.93 -13.55 -9.38
CA LYS A 130 7.37 -13.89 -9.34
C LYS A 130 8.10 -13.07 -8.27
N ASP A 131 7.74 -11.79 -8.16
CA ASP A 131 8.56 -10.80 -7.45
C ASP A 131 8.08 -10.52 -6.03
N HIS A 132 6.89 -11.05 -5.62
CA HIS A 132 6.30 -10.75 -4.31
C HIS A 132 7.20 -11.12 -3.13
N VAL A 133 7.99 -12.18 -3.24
CA VAL A 133 8.87 -12.63 -2.15
C VAL A 133 9.89 -11.55 -1.81
N GLN A 134 10.62 -11.08 -2.83
CA GLN A 134 11.62 -10.02 -2.63
C GLN A 134 10.96 -8.72 -2.18
N LEU A 135 9.85 -8.35 -2.81
CA LEU A 135 9.10 -7.14 -2.49
C LEU A 135 8.61 -7.13 -1.03
N ILE A 136 8.08 -8.25 -0.54
CA ILE A 136 7.64 -8.40 0.85
C ILE A 136 8.83 -8.37 1.82
N HIS A 137 9.95 -9.01 1.49
CA HIS A 137 11.17 -8.97 2.30
C HIS A 137 11.70 -7.54 2.44
N ASP A 138 11.77 -6.78 1.34
CA ASP A 138 12.26 -5.41 1.36
C ASP A 138 11.33 -4.50 2.19
N ALA A 139 10.02 -4.63 2.01
CA ALA A 139 9.05 -3.88 2.81
C ALA A 139 9.12 -4.27 4.31
N ALA A 140 9.21 -5.57 4.62
CA ALA A 140 9.34 -6.05 5.99
C ALA A 140 10.65 -5.59 6.65
N ALA A 141 11.73 -5.41 5.88
CA ALA A 141 12.99 -4.87 6.40
C ALA A 141 12.85 -3.44 6.96
N LEU A 142 11.83 -2.69 6.52
CA LEU A 142 11.52 -1.34 6.99
C LEU A 142 10.53 -1.31 8.16
N LEU A 143 10.05 -2.45 8.64
CA LEU A 143 9.17 -2.50 9.81
C LEU A 143 9.93 -2.15 11.09
N ALA A 144 9.35 -1.26 11.87
CA ALA A 144 9.74 -1.04 13.26
C ALA A 144 9.44 -2.29 14.10
N PRO A 145 10.07 -2.46 15.28
CA PRO A 145 9.69 -3.51 16.22
C PRO A 145 8.19 -3.49 16.51
N GLY A 146 7.49 -4.63 16.31
CA GLY A 146 6.04 -4.73 16.46
C GLY A 146 5.22 -4.07 15.35
N GLY A 147 5.87 -3.59 14.28
CA GLY A 147 5.22 -3.02 13.10
C GLY A 147 4.46 -4.08 12.28
N LYS A 148 3.54 -3.62 11.44
CA LYS A 148 2.71 -4.46 10.58
C LYS A 148 2.80 -4.00 9.13
N LEU A 149 2.93 -4.96 8.23
CA LEU A 149 2.81 -4.80 6.79
C LEU A 149 1.48 -5.42 6.35
N TYR A 150 0.68 -4.64 5.65
CA TYR A 150 -0.50 -5.12 4.92
C TYR A 150 -0.11 -5.20 3.44
N PHE A 151 -0.07 -6.42 2.92
CA PHE A 151 0.17 -6.69 1.52
C PHE A 151 -1.16 -7.04 0.85
N SER A 152 -1.46 -6.39 -0.27
CA SER A 152 -2.66 -6.64 -1.06
C SER A 152 -2.31 -6.91 -2.51
N THR A 153 -3.15 -7.66 -3.22
CA THR A 153 -3.07 -7.82 -4.67
C THR A 153 -4.41 -8.23 -5.25
N ASN A 154 -4.75 -7.71 -6.43
CA ASN A 154 -5.94 -8.07 -7.20
C ASN A 154 -5.67 -9.19 -8.22
N PHE A 155 -4.48 -9.78 -8.22
CA PHE A 155 -4.17 -10.89 -9.14
C PHE A 155 -4.94 -12.16 -8.74
N ARG A 156 -5.99 -12.49 -9.46
CA ARG A 156 -6.95 -13.58 -9.14
C ARG A 156 -6.34 -14.97 -8.99
N ARG A 157 -5.15 -15.22 -9.55
CA ARG A 157 -4.43 -16.50 -9.48
C ARG A 157 -3.24 -16.46 -8.53
N PHE A 158 -3.11 -15.40 -7.75
CA PHE A 158 -1.98 -15.21 -6.85
C PHE A 158 -1.87 -16.34 -5.84
N LYS A 159 -0.63 -16.77 -5.61
CA LYS A 159 -0.27 -17.74 -4.58
C LYS A 159 0.91 -17.23 -3.79
N MET A 160 0.69 -16.99 -2.50
CA MET A 160 1.74 -16.57 -1.56
C MET A 160 2.75 -17.71 -1.37
N ASP A 161 4.02 -17.45 -1.63
CA ASP A 161 5.11 -18.38 -1.31
C ASP A 161 5.51 -18.24 0.18
N GLN A 162 4.73 -18.91 1.03
CA GLN A 162 5.00 -18.92 2.47
C GLN A 162 6.31 -19.64 2.81
N GLY A 163 6.74 -20.57 1.97
CA GLY A 163 8.01 -21.31 2.18
C GLY A 163 9.22 -20.39 2.07
N ALA A 164 9.23 -19.50 1.08
CA ALA A 164 10.28 -18.49 0.92
C ALA A 164 10.20 -17.39 2.00
N LEU A 165 9.04 -17.17 2.60
CA LEU A 165 8.77 -16.13 3.61
C LEU A 165 8.72 -16.66 5.05
N LYS A 166 9.27 -17.84 5.31
CA LYS A 166 9.20 -18.55 6.62
C LYS A 166 9.70 -17.77 7.84
N ASN A 167 10.48 -16.71 7.63
CA ASN A 167 10.99 -15.85 8.70
C ASN A 167 10.01 -14.72 9.08
N LEU A 168 8.84 -14.67 8.44
CA LEU A 168 7.78 -13.70 8.68
C LEU A 168 6.53 -14.41 9.19
N LEU A 169 5.80 -13.76 10.06
CA LEU A 169 4.46 -14.22 10.47
C LEU A 169 3.46 -13.69 9.45
N ILE A 170 2.77 -14.58 8.74
CA ILE A 170 1.85 -14.26 7.66
C ILE A 170 0.45 -14.76 8.02
N GLU A 171 -0.49 -13.85 8.11
CA GLU A 171 -1.90 -14.12 8.35
C GLU A 171 -2.72 -13.69 7.12
N ASP A 172 -3.43 -14.63 6.49
CA ASP A 172 -4.38 -14.32 5.44
C ASP A 172 -5.64 -13.70 6.05
N ILE A 173 -5.88 -12.44 5.74
CA ILE A 173 -7.05 -11.67 6.19
C ILE A 173 -8.00 -11.34 5.02
N SER A 174 -7.81 -11.92 3.86
CA SER A 174 -8.56 -11.59 2.63
C SER A 174 -10.06 -11.59 2.84
N LYS A 175 -10.60 -12.64 3.48
CA LYS A 175 -12.05 -12.76 3.71
C LYS A 175 -12.61 -11.62 4.55
N ALA A 176 -11.85 -11.13 5.54
CA ALA A 176 -12.27 -10.02 6.40
C ALA A 176 -12.13 -8.67 5.72
N MET A 177 -11.32 -8.59 4.66
CA MET A 177 -11.05 -7.35 3.92
C MET A 177 -11.95 -7.16 2.70
N ILE A 178 -12.79 -8.14 2.35
CA ILE A 178 -13.80 -8.02 1.27
C ILE A 178 -15.10 -7.46 1.87
N PRO A 179 -15.57 -6.29 1.44
CA PRO A 179 -16.83 -5.74 1.93
C PRO A 179 -18.03 -6.55 1.39
N GLU A 180 -19.16 -6.51 2.12
CA GLU A 180 -20.34 -7.33 1.87
C GLU A 180 -20.89 -7.19 0.43
N ASP A 181 -20.91 -5.98 -0.11
CA ASP A 181 -21.37 -5.70 -1.48
C ASP A 181 -20.45 -6.29 -2.57
N PHE A 182 -19.22 -6.71 -2.20
CA PHE A 182 -18.29 -7.45 -3.04
C PHE A 182 -18.19 -8.95 -2.70
N ALA A 183 -18.94 -9.44 -1.71
CA ALA A 183 -18.84 -10.81 -1.22
C ALA A 183 -19.08 -11.90 -2.28
N ARG A 184 -19.80 -11.58 -3.37
CA ARG A 184 -20.01 -12.46 -4.54
C ARG A 184 -18.71 -12.73 -5.32
N ASP A 185 -17.69 -11.89 -5.18
CA ASP A 185 -16.37 -12.05 -5.80
C ASP A 185 -15.27 -12.16 -4.75
N ALA A 186 -15.15 -13.35 -4.15
CA ALA A 186 -14.15 -13.64 -3.11
C ALA A 186 -12.69 -13.52 -3.59
N LYS A 187 -12.46 -13.28 -4.89
CA LYS A 187 -11.14 -13.10 -5.50
C LYS A 187 -10.94 -11.72 -6.11
N ILE A 188 -11.75 -10.74 -5.70
CA ILE A 188 -11.59 -9.37 -6.19
C ILE A 188 -10.23 -8.81 -5.77
N HIS A 189 -9.80 -9.10 -4.54
CA HIS A 189 -8.44 -8.93 -4.07
C HIS A 189 -8.12 -9.94 -2.96
N TYR A 190 -6.83 -10.08 -2.67
CA TYR A 190 -6.31 -10.78 -1.49
C TYR A 190 -5.61 -9.79 -0.58
N CYS A 191 -5.57 -10.08 0.71
CA CYS A 191 -4.88 -9.25 1.70
C CYS A 191 -4.24 -10.10 2.80
N TRP A 192 -2.99 -9.82 3.12
CA TRP A 192 -2.27 -10.47 4.22
C TRP A 192 -1.75 -9.44 5.21
N LYS A 193 -1.82 -9.79 6.49
CA LYS A 193 -1.12 -9.10 7.55
C LYS A 193 0.19 -9.82 7.83
N ILE A 194 1.29 -9.11 7.76
CA ILE A 194 2.65 -9.63 7.85
C ILE A 194 3.39 -8.90 8.97
N SER A 195 4.15 -9.65 9.78
CA SER A 195 5.02 -9.09 10.83
C SER A 195 6.31 -9.92 10.97
N ARG A 196 7.29 -9.32 11.66
CA ARG A 196 8.58 -9.94 11.97
C ARG A 196 8.54 -10.56 13.35
#